data_0635a7c17963706a818edaeb87792e9f
#
_entry.id   0635a7c17963706a818edaeb87792e9f
#
_cell.length_a   1.000
_cell.length_b   1.000
_cell.length_c   1.000
_cell.angle_alpha   90.00
_cell.angle_beta   90.00
_cell.angle_gamma   90.00
#
_symmetry.space_group_name_H-M   'P 1'
#
loop_
_entity.id
_entity.type
_entity.pdbx_description
1 polymer ?
#
loop_
_entity_poly.entity_id
_entity_poly.type
_entity_poly.pdbx_seq_one_letter_code
_entity_poly.pdbx_strand_id
1 'polypeptide(L)'
;MIKAIGFDFDGTLIMSEGKKSLEMAKVFKEKFGVSRGVKQAYEKLIGNGHSRHEKVVKLFDKFIGRKPTKKELKEVEDHFGKHYEQSLNACPLFQCTNVIKELKTQVKFMFLLSLEEKKEVKKVAKHCGLAKYFNEVLGGPKTKLENFKHVLKKHHLKPKEVIYIGDSSGDIIVSKKLG
;
A
#
# COMPACT_ATOMS: atom_id res chain seq x y z
N MET A 1 24.71 -12.25 6.30
CA MET A 1 24.56 -12.06 4.83
C MET A 1 23.10 -11.77 4.52
N ILE A 2 22.82 -10.79 3.70
CA ILE A 2 21.45 -10.46 3.26
C ILE A 2 20.97 -11.53 2.27
N LYS A 3 19.76 -12.04 2.51
CA LYS A 3 19.13 -13.09 1.69
C LYS A 3 17.90 -12.61 0.93
N ALA A 4 17.26 -11.55 1.42
CA ALA A 4 16.03 -11.04 0.85
C ALA A 4 15.97 -9.50 0.89
N ILE A 5 15.24 -8.93 -0.06
CA ILE A 5 14.89 -7.50 -0.07
C ILE A 5 13.37 -7.38 -0.21
N GLY A 6 12.77 -6.65 0.70
CA GLY A 6 11.36 -6.25 0.65
C GLY A 6 11.22 -4.79 0.26
N PHE A 7 10.15 -4.48 -0.45
CA PHE A 7 9.81 -3.11 -0.85
C PHE A 7 8.38 -2.79 -0.45
N ASP A 8 8.16 -1.60 0.06
CA ASP A 8 6.86 -0.98 -0.02
C ASP A 8 6.53 -0.63 -1.48
N PHE A 9 5.28 -0.36 -1.76
CA PHE A 9 4.82 -0.10 -3.12
C PHE A 9 4.55 1.39 -3.35
N ASP A 10 3.62 1.92 -2.58
CA ASP A 10 3.11 3.28 -2.73
C ASP A 10 4.04 4.29 -2.05
N GLY A 11 4.51 5.30 -2.77
CA GLY A 11 5.50 6.25 -2.26
C GLY A 11 6.95 5.75 -2.34
N THR A 12 7.15 4.45 -2.58
CA THR A 12 8.48 3.83 -2.70
C THR A 12 8.82 3.44 -4.14
N LEU A 13 7.95 2.70 -4.81
CA LEU A 13 8.14 2.28 -6.20
C LEU A 13 7.27 3.06 -7.17
N ILE A 14 6.12 3.52 -6.70
CA ILE A 14 5.10 4.18 -7.51
C ILE A 14 4.69 5.51 -6.85
N MET A 15 4.62 6.58 -7.64
CA MET A 15 4.17 7.92 -7.21
C MET A 15 2.64 7.96 -7.14
N SER A 16 2.06 7.41 -6.09
CA SER A 16 0.60 7.22 -5.96
C SER A 16 -0.06 8.13 -4.94
N GLU A 17 0.68 8.77 -4.04
CA GLU A 17 0.12 9.40 -2.84
C GLU A 17 -0.88 10.51 -3.11
N GLY A 18 -0.54 11.51 -3.89
CA GLY A 18 -1.45 12.60 -4.22
C GLY A 18 -2.71 12.14 -4.98
N LYS A 19 -2.62 11.02 -5.69
CA LYS A 19 -3.75 10.41 -6.40
C LYS A 19 -4.74 9.77 -5.43
N LYS A 20 -4.26 9.04 -4.41
CA LYS A 20 -5.12 8.39 -3.41
C LYS A 20 -6.04 9.37 -2.69
N SER A 21 -5.50 10.49 -2.24
CA SER A 21 -6.28 11.49 -1.51
C SER A 21 -7.34 12.15 -2.39
N LEU A 22 -7.02 12.40 -3.66
CA LEU A 22 -7.95 12.92 -4.64
C LEU A 22 -9.10 11.93 -4.93
N GLU A 23 -8.78 10.65 -5.16
CA GLU A 23 -9.79 9.65 -5.44
C GLU A 23 -10.70 9.40 -4.23
N MET A 24 -10.18 9.38 -3.01
CA MET A 24 -11.00 9.28 -1.81
C MET A 24 -11.94 10.49 -1.67
N ALA A 25 -11.47 11.70 -1.96
CA ALA A 25 -12.31 12.90 -1.93
C ALA A 25 -13.43 12.84 -2.98
N LYS A 26 -13.16 12.31 -4.18
CA LYS A 26 -14.20 12.09 -5.21
C LYS A 26 -15.28 11.11 -4.71
N VAL A 27 -14.86 9.98 -4.15
CA VAL A 27 -15.79 8.98 -3.61
C VAL A 27 -16.71 9.60 -2.56
N PHE A 28 -16.16 10.36 -1.59
CA PHE A 28 -16.96 11.00 -0.55
C PHE A 28 -17.89 12.07 -1.10
N LYS A 29 -17.46 12.82 -2.11
CA LYS A 29 -18.32 13.79 -2.80
C LYS A 29 -19.48 13.10 -3.51
N GLU A 30 -19.21 12.07 -4.28
CA GLU A 30 -20.20 11.37 -5.11
C GLU A 30 -21.21 10.59 -4.27
N LYS A 31 -20.74 9.92 -3.21
CA LYS A 31 -21.59 9.03 -2.40
C LYS A 31 -22.31 9.72 -1.24
N PHE A 32 -21.70 10.75 -0.65
CA PHE A 32 -22.17 11.35 0.61
C PHE A 32 -22.31 12.87 0.53
N GLY A 33 -22.07 13.51 -0.63
CA GLY A 33 -22.18 14.96 -0.79
C GLY A 33 -21.09 15.77 -0.07
N VAL A 34 -20.03 15.11 0.47
CA VAL A 34 -18.95 15.78 1.21
C VAL A 34 -17.94 16.35 0.21
N SER A 35 -18.04 17.66 -0.05
CA SER A 35 -17.26 18.33 -1.09
C SER A 35 -15.90 18.90 -0.63
N ARG A 36 -15.67 19.06 0.68
CA ARG A 36 -14.48 19.75 1.22
C ARG A 36 -13.83 18.98 2.36
N GLY A 37 -12.51 19.10 2.46
CA GLY A 37 -11.74 18.64 3.62
C GLY A 37 -11.33 17.16 3.60
N VAL A 38 -11.98 16.29 2.80
CA VAL A 38 -11.68 14.85 2.76
C VAL A 38 -10.26 14.58 2.28
N LYS A 39 -9.81 15.28 1.22
CA LYS A 39 -8.44 15.15 0.69
C LYS A 39 -7.41 15.37 1.79
N GLN A 40 -7.47 16.54 2.46
CA GLN A 40 -6.53 16.91 3.52
C GLN A 40 -6.59 15.97 4.73
N ALA A 41 -7.80 15.51 5.08
CA ALA A 41 -7.97 14.56 6.17
C ALA A 41 -7.38 13.19 5.81
N TYR A 42 -7.56 12.72 4.58
CA TYR A 42 -6.97 11.46 4.11
C TYR A 42 -5.43 11.54 4.07
N GLU A 43 -4.86 12.64 3.58
CA GLU A 43 -3.40 12.88 3.54
C GLU A 43 -2.77 12.76 4.93
N LYS A 44 -3.42 13.29 5.97
CA LYS A 44 -2.96 13.13 7.35
C LYS A 44 -2.99 11.70 7.89
N LEU A 45 -3.69 10.80 7.20
CA LEU A 45 -3.75 9.37 7.56
C LEU A 45 -2.78 8.50 6.73
N ILE A 46 -2.13 9.08 5.72
CA ILE A 46 -1.10 8.40 4.93
C ILE A 46 0.17 8.25 5.78
N GLY A 47 0.88 7.15 5.59
CA GLY A 47 2.14 6.90 6.30
C GLY A 47 2.01 6.42 7.75
N ASN A 48 0.83 6.53 8.37
CA ASN A 48 0.61 6.16 9.78
C ASN A 48 0.30 4.66 10.01
N GLY A 49 0.52 3.81 9.00
CA GLY A 49 0.26 2.37 9.11
C GLY A 49 -1.22 1.96 9.07
N HIS A 50 -2.15 2.91 8.91
CA HIS A 50 -3.58 2.62 8.79
C HIS A 50 -3.90 1.94 7.46
N SER A 51 -4.65 0.83 7.54
CA SER A 51 -5.27 0.20 6.37
C SER A 51 -6.28 1.13 5.69
N ARG A 52 -6.67 0.81 4.44
CA ARG A 52 -7.76 1.52 3.76
C ARG A 52 -9.04 1.53 4.61
N HIS A 53 -9.41 0.40 5.16
CA HIS A 53 -10.55 0.22 6.05
C HIS A 53 -10.54 1.23 7.21
N GLU A 54 -9.45 1.29 7.98
CA GLU A 54 -9.33 2.20 9.11
C GLU A 54 -9.40 3.67 8.69
N LYS A 55 -8.81 4.02 7.54
CA LYS A 55 -8.91 5.38 7.00
C LYS A 55 -10.34 5.76 6.66
N VAL A 56 -11.09 4.87 6.01
CA VAL A 56 -12.51 5.10 5.67
C VAL A 56 -13.34 5.28 6.94
N VAL A 57 -13.16 4.42 7.96
CA VAL A 57 -13.87 4.56 9.24
C VAL A 57 -13.60 5.92 9.89
N LYS A 58 -12.34 6.38 9.91
CA LYS A 58 -11.96 7.69 10.46
C LYS A 58 -12.57 8.86 9.68
N LEU A 59 -12.67 8.74 8.36
CA LEU A 59 -13.32 9.76 7.52
C LEU A 59 -14.83 9.82 7.76
N PHE A 60 -15.48 8.67 7.92
CA PHE A 60 -16.89 8.61 8.27
C PHE A 60 -17.17 9.29 9.60
N ASP A 61 -16.41 8.94 10.64
CA ASP A 61 -16.54 9.57 11.95
C ASP A 61 -16.41 11.10 11.84
N LYS A 62 -15.41 11.58 11.11
CA LYS A 62 -15.12 13.02 10.96
C LYS A 62 -16.17 13.79 10.14
N PHE A 63 -16.65 13.24 9.03
CA PHE A 63 -17.44 13.99 8.05
C PHE A 63 -18.93 13.61 8.03
N ILE A 64 -19.26 12.41 8.49
CA ILE A 64 -20.62 11.88 8.53
C ILE A 64 -21.16 11.83 9.97
N GLY A 65 -20.27 11.87 10.97
CA GLY A 65 -20.62 11.82 12.40
C GLY A 65 -21.02 10.44 12.92
N ARG A 66 -20.72 9.37 12.17
CA ARG A 66 -21.00 7.98 12.57
C ARG A 66 -20.03 7.00 11.90
N LYS A 67 -20.02 5.77 12.36
CA LYS A 67 -19.30 4.69 11.66
C LYS A 67 -20.05 4.27 10.38
N PRO A 68 -19.33 3.82 9.33
CA PRO A 68 -19.97 3.26 8.14
C PRO A 68 -20.65 1.93 8.46
N THR A 69 -21.73 1.65 7.78
CA THR A 69 -22.27 0.29 7.68
C THR A 69 -21.34 -0.61 6.88
N LYS A 70 -21.45 -1.93 7.01
CA LYS A 70 -20.68 -2.88 6.22
C LYS A 70 -20.83 -2.66 4.71
N LYS A 71 -22.06 -2.30 4.28
CA LYS A 71 -22.36 -2.03 2.87
C LYS A 71 -21.66 -0.75 2.38
N GLU A 72 -21.81 0.35 3.12
CA GLU A 72 -21.13 1.62 2.76
C GLU A 72 -19.63 1.48 2.72
N LEU A 73 -19.05 0.80 3.69
CA LEU A 73 -17.61 0.56 3.75
C LEU A 73 -17.14 -0.18 2.49
N LYS A 74 -17.81 -1.29 2.15
CA LYS A 74 -17.50 -2.06 0.95
C LYS A 74 -17.65 -1.23 -0.33
N GLU A 75 -18.74 -0.46 -0.45
CA GLU A 75 -18.96 0.41 -1.61
C GLU A 75 -17.86 1.47 -1.78
N VAL A 76 -17.42 2.08 -0.68
CA VAL A 76 -16.32 3.06 -0.71
C VAL A 76 -15.00 2.39 -1.10
N GLU A 77 -14.70 1.24 -0.51
CA GLU A 77 -13.46 0.50 -0.80
C GLU A 77 -13.41 0.01 -2.24
N ASP A 78 -14.51 -0.54 -2.78
CA ASP A 78 -14.60 -1.01 -4.16
C ASP A 78 -14.51 0.15 -5.16
N HIS A 79 -15.21 1.26 -4.88
CA HIS A 79 -15.16 2.46 -5.74
C HIS A 79 -13.75 3.08 -5.75
N PHE A 80 -13.17 3.24 -4.56
CA PHE A 80 -11.80 3.73 -4.44
C PHE A 80 -10.80 2.82 -5.17
N GLY A 81 -10.90 1.50 -4.99
CA GLY A 81 -10.00 0.54 -5.63
C GLY A 81 -10.02 0.64 -7.15
N LYS A 82 -11.21 0.77 -7.73
CA LYS A 82 -11.38 0.95 -9.18
C LYS A 82 -10.71 2.24 -9.68
N HIS A 83 -10.96 3.36 -9.01
CA HIS A 83 -10.36 4.66 -9.39
C HIS A 83 -8.85 4.69 -9.15
N TYR A 84 -8.38 4.08 -8.07
CA TYR A 84 -6.96 3.95 -7.78
C TYR A 84 -6.24 3.19 -8.90
N GLU A 85 -6.74 2.02 -9.30
CA GLU A 85 -6.18 1.28 -10.44
C GLU A 85 -6.11 2.15 -11.70
N GLN A 86 -7.18 2.85 -12.04
CA GLN A 86 -7.25 3.71 -13.22
C GLN A 86 -6.27 4.89 -13.14
N SER A 87 -6.11 5.50 -11.98
CA SER A 87 -5.22 6.64 -11.79
C SER A 87 -3.74 6.27 -11.95
N LEU A 88 -3.40 4.99 -11.89
CA LEU A 88 -2.04 4.46 -12.05
C LEU A 88 -1.76 3.88 -13.43
N ASN A 89 -2.68 4.01 -14.40
CA ASN A 89 -2.49 3.49 -15.76
C ASN A 89 -1.25 4.05 -16.48
N ALA A 90 -0.80 5.26 -16.12
CA ALA A 90 0.44 5.84 -16.64
C ALA A 90 1.72 5.27 -15.98
N CYS A 91 1.60 4.35 -15.04
CA CYS A 91 2.72 3.77 -14.28
C CYS A 91 3.74 4.81 -13.82
N PRO A 92 3.36 5.74 -12.94
CA PRO A 92 4.26 6.79 -12.48
C PRO A 92 5.32 6.22 -11.54
N LEU A 93 6.33 5.55 -12.10
CA LEU A 93 7.42 4.94 -11.35
C LEU A 93 8.45 5.98 -10.91
N PHE A 94 9.01 5.79 -9.72
CA PHE A 94 10.21 6.53 -9.33
C PHE A 94 11.41 6.08 -10.20
N GLN A 95 12.32 6.99 -10.48
CA GLN A 95 13.52 6.69 -11.29
C GLN A 95 14.38 5.57 -10.68
N CYS A 96 14.43 5.49 -9.35
CA CYS A 96 15.16 4.45 -8.63
C CYS A 96 14.64 3.02 -8.88
N THR A 97 13.46 2.84 -9.47
CA THR A 97 12.96 1.49 -9.80
C THR A 97 13.83 0.75 -10.81
N ASN A 98 14.65 1.45 -11.58
CA ASN A 98 15.61 0.83 -12.50
C ASN A 98 16.60 -0.10 -11.77
N VAL A 99 16.95 0.21 -10.51
CA VAL A 99 17.84 -0.60 -9.67
C VAL A 99 17.26 -1.97 -9.32
N ILE A 100 15.93 -2.13 -9.35
CA ILE A 100 15.24 -3.41 -8.99
C ILE A 100 15.75 -4.59 -9.83
N LYS A 101 16.01 -4.36 -11.12
CA LYS A 101 16.53 -5.38 -12.02
C LYS A 101 17.91 -5.87 -11.56
N GLU A 102 18.78 -4.96 -11.14
CA GLU A 102 20.13 -5.28 -10.64
C GLU A 102 20.04 -6.00 -9.29
N LEU A 103 19.24 -5.49 -8.37
CA LEU A 103 19.06 -6.11 -7.06
C LEU A 103 18.53 -7.55 -7.18
N LYS A 104 17.69 -7.82 -8.19
CA LYS A 104 17.16 -9.18 -8.43
C LYS A 104 18.28 -10.19 -8.76
N THR A 105 19.41 -9.75 -9.28
CA THR A 105 20.55 -10.64 -9.56
C THR A 105 21.42 -10.90 -8.31
N GLN A 106 21.31 -10.02 -7.30
CA GLN A 106 22.13 -10.07 -6.10
C GLN A 106 21.48 -10.85 -4.94
N VAL A 107 20.15 -10.98 -4.93
CA VAL A 107 19.43 -11.70 -3.88
C VAL A 107 18.47 -12.74 -4.47
N LYS A 108 18.34 -13.85 -3.76
CA LYS A 108 17.46 -14.95 -4.20
C LYS A 108 15.97 -14.64 -4.04
N PHE A 109 15.61 -13.78 -3.09
CA PHE A 109 14.23 -13.52 -2.76
C PHE A 109 13.94 -12.02 -2.66
N MET A 110 12.94 -11.58 -3.42
CA MET A 110 12.42 -10.21 -3.34
C MET A 110 10.91 -10.26 -3.18
N PHE A 111 10.38 -9.39 -2.31
CA PHE A 111 8.94 -9.30 -2.09
C PHE A 111 8.47 -7.86 -2.06
N LEU A 112 7.21 -7.67 -2.42
CA LEU A 112 6.50 -6.41 -2.40
C LEU A 112 5.42 -6.47 -1.33
N LEU A 113 5.32 -5.41 -0.52
CA LEU A 113 4.44 -5.36 0.64
C LEU A 113 3.72 -4.02 0.69
N SER A 114 2.40 -4.01 0.50
CA SER A 114 1.56 -2.81 0.54
C SER A 114 0.43 -2.97 1.56
N LEU A 115 -0.16 -1.85 1.98
CA LEU A 115 -1.41 -1.80 2.76
C LEU A 115 -2.66 -1.84 1.87
N GLU A 116 -2.48 -1.67 0.54
CA GLU A 116 -3.58 -1.77 -0.41
C GLU A 116 -4.00 -3.22 -0.65
N GLU A 117 -5.18 -3.43 -1.20
CA GLU A 117 -5.69 -4.77 -1.49
C GLU A 117 -4.72 -5.55 -2.40
N LYS A 118 -4.39 -6.78 -1.99
CA LYS A 118 -3.42 -7.62 -2.70
C LYS A 118 -3.72 -7.77 -4.20
N LYS A 119 -5.01 -7.89 -4.56
CA LYS A 119 -5.43 -8.01 -5.97
C LYS A 119 -5.09 -6.77 -6.79
N GLU A 120 -5.25 -5.58 -6.20
CA GLU A 120 -4.98 -4.30 -6.85
C GLU A 120 -3.48 -4.09 -7.02
N VAL A 121 -2.71 -4.33 -5.95
CA VAL A 121 -1.24 -4.23 -5.99
C VAL A 121 -0.66 -5.15 -7.06
N LYS A 122 -1.16 -6.39 -7.16
CA LYS A 122 -0.73 -7.33 -8.21
C LYS A 122 -1.04 -6.83 -9.62
N LYS A 123 -2.23 -6.28 -9.84
CA LYS A 123 -2.62 -5.72 -11.15
C LYS A 123 -1.73 -4.57 -11.55
N VAL A 124 -1.55 -3.59 -10.65
CA VAL A 124 -0.74 -2.41 -10.91
C VAL A 124 0.73 -2.80 -11.10
N ALA A 125 1.29 -3.65 -10.25
CA ALA A 125 2.66 -4.13 -10.39
C ALA A 125 2.89 -4.88 -11.72
N LYS A 126 1.91 -5.68 -12.17
CA LYS A 126 1.96 -6.36 -13.47
C LYS A 126 1.89 -5.35 -14.62
N HIS A 127 0.96 -4.41 -14.57
CA HIS A 127 0.79 -3.38 -15.59
C HIS A 127 2.05 -2.52 -15.75
N CYS A 128 2.69 -2.15 -14.63
CA CYS A 128 3.95 -1.38 -14.63
C CYS A 128 5.20 -2.23 -14.89
N GLY A 129 5.06 -3.51 -15.23
CA GLY A 129 6.21 -4.39 -15.52
C GLY A 129 7.08 -4.75 -14.33
N LEU A 130 6.64 -4.42 -13.10
CA LEU A 130 7.40 -4.68 -11.87
C LEU A 130 7.20 -6.10 -11.32
N ALA A 131 6.03 -6.70 -11.52
CA ALA A 131 5.67 -7.99 -10.90
C ALA A 131 6.69 -9.11 -11.17
N LYS A 132 7.35 -9.11 -12.33
CA LYS A 132 8.35 -10.10 -12.72
C LYS A 132 9.61 -10.13 -11.84
N TYR A 133 9.87 -9.06 -11.11
CA TYR A 133 11.05 -8.97 -10.23
C TYR A 133 10.78 -9.51 -8.82
N PHE A 134 9.52 -9.65 -8.43
CA PHE A 134 9.14 -10.06 -7.08
C PHE A 134 8.69 -11.52 -7.05
N ASN A 135 9.22 -12.27 -6.08
CA ASN A 135 8.81 -13.64 -5.82
C ASN A 135 7.42 -13.69 -5.14
N GLU A 136 7.12 -12.68 -4.32
CA GLU A 136 5.81 -12.49 -3.70
C GLU A 136 5.35 -11.04 -3.75
N VAL A 137 4.05 -10.86 -3.96
CA VAL A 137 3.34 -9.59 -3.82
C VAL A 137 2.28 -9.78 -2.74
N LEU A 138 2.41 -9.00 -1.67
CA LEU A 138 1.56 -9.06 -0.49
C LEU A 138 0.82 -7.74 -0.30
N GLY A 139 -0.39 -7.84 0.27
CA GLY A 139 -1.26 -6.70 0.50
C GLY A 139 -2.37 -7.05 1.47
N GLY A 140 -3.33 -6.16 1.61
CA GLY A 140 -4.52 -6.38 2.42
C GLY A 140 -5.27 -7.69 2.10
N PRO A 141 -6.13 -8.12 3.02
CA PRO A 141 -6.57 -7.44 4.24
C PRO A 141 -5.61 -7.55 5.44
N LYS A 142 -4.54 -8.34 5.35
CA LYS A 142 -3.53 -8.47 6.42
C LYS A 142 -2.72 -7.17 6.56
N THR A 143 -2.34 -6.87 7.79
CA THR A 143 -1.43 -5.75 8.08
C THR A 143 -0.02 -5.99 7.50
N LYS A 144 0.77 -4.92 7.32
CA LYS A 144 2.18 -5.06 6.91
C LYS A 144 2.96 -5.98 7.87
N LEU A 145 2.74 -5.86 9.17
CA LEU A 145 3.43 -6.69 10.17
C LEU A 145 3.10 -8.18 10.04
N GLU A 146 1.82 -8.52 9.85
CA GLU A 146 1.38 -9.91 9.64
C GLU A 146 1.95 -10.50 8.35
N ASN A 147 1.90 -9.73 7.28
CA ASN A 147 2.46 -10.13 5.99
C ASN A 147 3.97 -10.31 6.07
N PHE A 148 4.68 -9.42 6.75
CA PHE A 148 6.13 -9.53 6.93
C PHE A 148 6.50 -10.77 7.76
N LYS A 149 5.81 -11.00 8.89
CA LYS A 149 5.97 -12.22 9.68
C LYS A 149 5.69 -13.49 8.87
N HIS A 150 4.67 -13.45 7.99
CA HIS A 150 4.38 -14.55 7.08
C HIS A 150 5.56 -14.83 6.13
N VAL A 151 6.16 -13.79 5.53
CA VAL A 151 7.33 -13.93 4.66
C VAL A 151 8.51 -14.55 5.41
N LEU A 152 8.85 -14.00 6.59
CA LEU A 152 9.95 -14.50 7.40
C LEU A 152 9.77 -15.98 7.72
N LYS A 153 8.58 -16.38 8.18
CA LYS A 153 8.26 -17.77 8.52
C LYS A 153 8.31 -18.69 7.28
N LYS A 154 7.63 -18.30 6.21
CA LYS A 154 7.49 -19.11 4.99
C LYS A 154 8.83 -19.39 4.30
N HIS A 155 9.74 -18.42 4.32
CA HIS A 155 11.03 -18.51 3.64
C HIS A 155 12.20 -18.75 4.59
N HIS A 156 11.90 -19.11 5.86
CA HIS A 156 12.91 -19.38 6.89
C HIS A 156 13.96 -18.28 7.02
N LEU A 157 13.53 -17.01 6.93
CA LEU A 157 14.37 -15.83 7.02
C LEU A 157 14.42 -15.30 8.46
N LYS A 158 15.61 -14.87 8.89
CA LYS A 158 15.76 -14.07 10.12
C LYS A 158 15.63 -12.59 9.78
N PRO A 159 15.08 -11.73 10.66
CA PRO A 159 14.96 -10.29 10.38
C PRO A 159 16.25 -9.65 9.86
N LYS A 160 17.39 -9.93 10.52
CA LYS A 160 18.71 -9.44 10.12
C LYS A 160 19.23 -9.91 8.74
N GLU A 161 18.52 -10.79 8.08
CA GLU A 161 18.84 -11.28 6.73
C GLU A 161 18.01 -10.57 5.66
N VAL A 162 17.15 -9.62 6.06
CA VAL A 162 16.23 -8.89 5.18
C VAL A 162 16.50 -7.40 5.23
N ILE A 163 16.65 -6.78 4.07
CA ILE A 163 16.56 -5.33 3.92
C ILE A 163 15.10 -5.01 3.52
N TYR A 164 14.49 -4.03 4.20
CA TYR A 164 13.19 -3.53 3.82
C TYR A 164 13.28 -2.04 3.48
N ILE A 165 12.76 -1.69 2.30
CA ILE A 165 12.80 -0.34 1.74
C ILE A 165 11.36 0.19 1.70
N GLY A 166 11.13 1.33 2.33
CA GLY A 166 9.84 2.00 2.41
C GLY A 166 10.03 3.49 2.72
N ASP A 167 8.99 4.29 2.48
CA ASP A 167 9.02 5.75 2.60
C ASP A 167 8.29 6.28 3.84
N SER A 168 7.54 5.43 4.54
CA SER A 168 6.64 5.86 5.60
C SER A 168 7.12 5.51 7.01
N SER A 169 6.64 6.26 8.01
CA SER A 169 6.84 5.90 9.42
C SER A 169 6.28 4.52 9.76
N GLY A 170 5.22 4.08 9.06
CA GLY A 170 4.66 2.73 9.19
C GLY A 170 5.67 1.64 8.86
N ASP A 171 6.52 1.86 7.87
CA ASP A 171 7.58 0.92 7.47
C ASP A 171 8.67 0.82 8.53
N ILE A 172 9.06 1.96 9.09
CA ILE A 172 10.02 2.01 10.20
C ILE A 172 9.47 1.27 11.44
N ILE A 173 8.20 1.51 11.79
CA ILE A 173 7.54 0.86 12.93
C ILE A 173 7.50 -0.66 12.75
N VAL A 174 7.14 -1.13 11.55
CA VAL A 174 7.08 -2.56 11.24
C VAL A 174 8.48 -3.18 11.34
N SER A 175 9.48 -2.54 10.74
CA SER A 175 10.86 -3.03 10.78
C SER A 175 11.39 -3.11 12.22
N LYS A 176 11.19 -2.07 13.04
CA LYS A 176 11.60 -2.07 14.46
C LYS A 176 10.92 -3.16 15.30
N LYS A 177 9.66 -3.50 15.00
CA LYS A 177 8.94 -4.58 15.71
C LYS A 177 9.43 -5.99 15.36
N LEU A 178 10.17 -6.11 14.29
CA LEU A 178 10.69 -7.40 13.84
C LEU A 178 12.15 -7.63 14.21
N GLY A 179 12.90 -6.59 14.58
CA GLY A 179 14.32 -6.61 14.93
C GLY A 179 15.16 -6.13 13.76
#